data_656b7d26cb8b8ac9be9f9ae949881eb8
#
_entry.id   656b7d26cb8b8ac9be9f9ae949881eb8
#
_cell.length_a   1.000
_cell.length_b   1.000
_cell.length_c   1.000
_cell.angle_alpha   90.00
_cell.angle_beta   90.00
_cell.angle_gamma   90.00
#
_symmetry.space_group_name_H-M   'P 1'
#
loop_
_entity.id
_entity.type
_entity.pdbx_description
1 polymer ?
#
loop_
_entity_poly.entity_id
_entity_poly.type
_entity_poly.pdbx_seq_one_letter_code
_entity_poly.pdbx_strand_id
1 'polypeptide(L)'
;MKKFVCSVCGYVHTAEELAADFKCPVCKVPASKFVEQKGDMKLAAEHEFGIYEKTVANNADISAEDKAYILEQLKANFEGECSEVGMYLAMARVAHREGYPEIGLYWEKAAYEEAEHAAKFAELLGEVVTDSTKKNLEMRVEAENGA
;
A
#
# COMPACT_ATOMS: atom_id res chain seq x y z
N MET A 1 -20.47 4.93 -19.12
CA MET A 1 -20.86 4.92 -17.68
C MET A 1 -19.70 5.44 -16.86
N LYS A 2 -19.97 6.34 -15.96
CA LYS A 2 -18.97 6.94 -15.04
C LYS A 2 -18.91 6.13 -13.76
N LYS A 3 -17.77 6.18 -13.07
CA LYS A 3 -17.63 5.62 -11.72
C LYS A 3 -17.62 6.74 -10.69
N PHE A 4 -18.38 6.57 -9.64
CA PHE A 4 -18.47 7.49 -8.50
C PHE A 4 -18.02 6.75 -7.24
N VAL A 5 -16.99 7.25 -6.57
CA VAL A 5 -16.40 6.63 -5.39
C VAL A 5 -16.86 7.36 -4.13
N CYS A 6 -17.38 6.62 -3.17
CA CYS A 6 -17.74 7.16 -1.86
C CYS A 6 -16.46 7.53 -1.09
N SER A 7 -16.29 8.80 -0.74
CA SER A 7 -15.12 9.30 0.00
C SER A 7 -15.04 8.83 1.46
N VAL A 8 -16.08 8.14 1.95
CA VAL A 8 -16.15 7.67 3.34
C VAL A 8 -15.82 6.19 3.46
N CYS A 9 -16.36 5.33 2.56
CA CYS A 9 -16.19 3.88 2.67
C CYS A 9 -15.60 3.21 1.42
N GLY A 10 -15.25 3.97 0.39
CA GLY A 10 -14.67 3.45 -0.84
C GLY A 10 -15.66 2.75 -1.80
N TYR A 11 -16.96 2.62 -1.45
CA TYR A 11 -17.93 2.00 -2.35
C TYR A 11 -17.96 2.68 -3.71
N VAL A 12 -17.92 1.90 -4.79
CA VAL A 12 -17.95 2.38 -6.17
C VAL A 12 -19.34 2.16 -6.77
N HIS A 13 -19.97 3.25 -7.22
CA HIS A 13 -21.24 3.25 -7.96
C HIS A 13 -20.98 3.57 -9.43
N THR A 14 -21.58 2.80 -10.32
CA THR A 14 -21.43 3.00 -11.78
C THR A 14 -22.76 3.48 -12.36
N ALA A 15 -22.77 4.69 -12.90
CA ALA A 15 -23.95 5.32 -13.51
C ALA A 15 -23.50 6.35 -14.57
N GLU A 16 -24.44 6.84 -15.41
CA GLU A 16 -24.15 7.99 -16.28
C GLU A 16 -24.06 9.29 -15.48
N GLU A 17 -24.95 9.44 -14.50
CA GLU A 17 -24.97 10.55 -13.55
C GLU A 17 -25.35 10.02 -12.17
N LEU A 18 -24.88 10.69 -11.12
CA LEU A 18 -25.25 10.37 -9.75
C LEU A 18 -26.52 11.14 -9.37
N ALA A 19 -27.58 10.43 -9.05
CA ALA A 19 -28.84 11.05 -8.62
C ALA A 19 -28.63 11.91 -7.36
N ALA A 20 -29.29 13.07 -7.30
CA ALA A 20 -29.10 14.00 -6.18
C ALA A 20 -29.56 13.42 -4.82
N ASP A 21 -30.52 12.51 -4.83
CA ASP A 21 -31.08 11.81 -3.66
C ASP A 21 -30.35 10.47 -3.36
N PHE A 22 -29.32 10.12 -4.16
CA PHE A 22 -28.57 8.87 -3.98
C PHE A 22 -27.91 8.82 -2.61
N LYS A 23 -28.00 7.67 -1.97
CA LYS A 23 -27.31 7.37 -0.71
C LYS A 23 -26.44 6.14 -0.87
N CYS A 24 -25.24 6.19 -0.31
CA CYS A 24 -24.35 5.05 -0.30
C CYS A 24 -25.02 3.80 0.29
N PRO A 25 -25.10 2.67 -0.42
CA PRO A 25 -25.74 1.47 0.10
C PRO A 25 -24.98 0.87 1.31
N VAL A 26 -23.69 1.19 1.47
CA VAL A 26 -22.84 0.69 2.55
C VAL A 26 -22.92 1.60 3.77
N CYS A 27 -22.52 2.87 3.66
CA CYS A 27 -22.38 3.77 4.81
C CYS A 27 -23.48 4.85 4.91
N LYS A 28 -24.48 4.84 3.99
CA LYS A 28 -25.69 5.71 3.98
C LYS A 28 -25.42 7.21 3.80
N VAL A 29 -24.20 7.63 3.52
CA VAL A 29 -23.90 9.04 3.24
C VAL A 29 -24.55 9.52 1.92
N PRO A 30 -24.86 10.82 1.80
CA PRO A 30 -25.52 11.39 0.63
C PRO A 30 -24.59 11.44 -0.60
N ALA A 31 -25.15 11.66 -1.78
CA ALA A 31 -24.47 11.82 -3.05
C ALA A 31 -23.30 12.83 -3.02
N SER A 32 -23.42 13.89 -2.21
CA SER A 32 -22.36 14.90 -2.05
C SER A 32 -21.04 14.37 -1.48
N LYS A 33 -21.02 13.14 -0.97
CA LYS A 33 -19.81 12.44 -0.53
C LYS A 33 -19.23 11.50 -1.59
N PHE A 34 -19.74 11.54 -2.80
CA PHE A 34 -19.19 10.79 -3.93
C PHE A 34 -18.37 11.70 -4.83
N VAL A 35 -17.25 11.18 -5.29
CA VAL A 35 -16.35 11.84 -6.23
C VAL A 35 -16.40 11.07 -7.54
N GLU A 36 -16.65 11.77 -8.66
CA GLU A 36 -16.54 11.18 -9.99
C GLU A 36 -15.10 10.79 -10.26
N GLN A 37 -14.87 9.50 -10.51
CA GLN A 37 -13.57 8.99 -10.92
C GLN A 37 -13.36 9.34 -12.39
N LYS A 38 -12.59 10.38 -12.66
CA LYS A 38 -12.20 10.78 -14.02
C LYS A 38 -10.92 10.07 -14.42
N GLY A 39 -11.05 9.16 -15.39
CA GLY A 39 -9.93 8.40 -15.94
C GLY A 39 -9.54 7.18 -15.09
N ASP A 40 -8.57 6.43 -15.56
CA ASP A 40 -7.92 5.40 -14.75
C ASP A 40 -7.20 6.09 -13.60
N MET A 41 -7.71 5.90 -12.38
CA MET A 41 -7.00 6.37 -11.20
C MET A 41 -5.67 5.62 -11.16
N LYS A 42 -4.60 6.29 -11.51
CA LYS A 42 -3.25 5.87 -11.15
C LYS A 42 -3.04 6.16 -9.66
N LEU A 43 -3.79 5.45 -8.81
CA LEU A 43 -3.50 5.40 -7.40
C LEU A 43 -2.21 4.62 -7.25
N ALA A 44 -1.22 5.23 -6.64
CA ALA A 44 0.09 4.64 -6.36
C ALA A 44 0.82 4.06 -7.61
N ALA A 45 0.66 4.67 -8.78
CA ALA A 45 1.41 4.28 -9.98
C ALA A 45 2.80 4.92 -10.05
N GLU A 46 3.34 5.34 -8.93
CA GLU A 46 4.67 5.96 -8.87
C GLU A 46 5.79 4.92 -8.97
N HIS A 47 5.48 3.62 -8.80
CA HIS A 47 6.45 2.54 -8.81
C HIS A 47 6.12 1.51 -9.89
N GLU A 48 7.13 1.19 -10.68
CA GLU A 48 7.03 0.09 -11.62
C GLU A 48 7.34 -1.22 -10.88
N PHE A 49 6.40 -2.15 -10.99
CA PHE A 49 6.51 -3.47 -10.38
C PHE A 49 7.65 -4.30 -11.00
N GLY A 50 8.45 -4.95 -10.14
CA GLY A 50 9.52 -5.86 -10.55
C GLY A 50 10.69 -5.17 -11.26
N ILE A 51 11.02 -3.95 -10.89
CA ILE A 51 12.13 -3.18 -11.48
C ILE A 51 13.47 -3.88 -11.31
N TYR A 52 13.71 -4.54 -10.16
CA TYR A 52 14.96 -5.27 -9.95
C TYR A 52 15.19 -6.32 -11.05
N GLU A 53 14.19 -7.15 -11.37
CA GLU A 53 14.31 -8.17 -12.41
C GLU A 53 14.53 -7.54 -13.79
N LYS A 54 13.79 -6.48 -14.12
CA LYS A 54 13.83 -5.83 -15.42
C LYS A 54 15.14 -5.07 -15.69
N THR A 55 15.70 -4.42 -14.67
CA THR A 55 16.80 -3.47 -14.84
C THR A 55 18.14 -3.95 -14.29
N VAL A 56 18.13 -4.88 -13.35
CA VAL A 56 19.35 -5.40 -12.67
C VAL A 56 19.59 -6.86 -12.99
N ALA A 57 18.68 -7.75 -12.62
CA ALA A 57 18.91 -9.19 -12.72
C ALA A 57 19.20 -9.64 -14.16
N ASN A 58 18.49 -9.10 -15.14
CA ASN A 58 18.63 -9.42 -16.56
C ASN A 58 19.64 -8.52 -17.31
N ASN A 59 20.31 -7.60 -16.63
CA ASN A 59 21.29 -6.72 -17.25
C ASN A 59 22.65 -7.43 -17.38
N ALA A 60 23.16 -7.56 -18.61
CA ALA A 60 24.43 -8.22 -18.90
C ALA A 60 25.66 -7.40 -18.48
N ASP A 61 25.49 -6.07 -18.33
CA ASP A 61 26.60 -5.15 -17.98
C ASP A 61 26.85 -5.09 -16.46
N ILE A 62 25.96 -5.70 -15.65
CA ILE A 62 26.11 -5.76 -14.18
C ILE A 62 26.70 -7.10 -13.80
N SER A 63 27.75 -7.09 -12.96
CA SER A 63 28.37 -8.31 -12.45
C SER A 63 27.42 -9.14 -11.59
N ALA A 64 27.65 -10.45 -11.48
CA ALA A 64 26.86 -11.32 -10.61
C ALA A 64 26.98 -10.92 -9.13
N GLU A 65 28.14 -10.42 -8.71
CA GLU A 65 28.39 -9.93 -7.35
C GLU A 65 27.58 -8.67 -7.05
N ASP A 66 27.58 -7.68 -7.95
CA ASP A 66 26.80 -6.46 -7.80
C ASP A 66 25.29 -6.75 -7.79
N LYS A 67 24.82 -7.67 -8.65
CA LYS A 67 23.42 -8.10 -8.65
C LYS A 67 23.02 -8.69 -7.30
N ALA A 68 23.83 -9.59 -6.76
CA ALA A 68 23.57 -10.21 -5.46
C ALA A 68 23.56 -9.16 -4.33
N TYR A 69 24.53 -8.23 -4.35
CA TYR A 69 24.61 -7.15 -3.38
C TYR A 69 23.38 -6.23 -3.43
N ILE A 70 22.96 -5.80 -4.63
CA ILE A 70 21.77 -4.94 -4.80
C ILE A 70 20.52 -5.66 -4.27
N LEU A 71 20.35 -6.94 -4.59
CA LEU A 71 19.21 -7.73 -4.11
C LEU A 71 19.20 -7.85 -2.59
N GLU A 72 20.34 -8.14 -1.98
CA GLU A 72 20.49 -8.22 -0.53
C GLU A 72 20.12 -6.88 0.14
N GLN A 73 20.62 -5.76 -0.40
CA GLN A 73 20.33 -4.44 0.16
C GLN A 73 18.83 -4.08 0.03
N LEU A 74 18.19 -4.39 -1.10
CA LEU A 74 16.74 -4.16 -1.27
C LEU A 74 15.93 -4.99 -0.28
N LYS A 75 16.30 -6.25 -0.03
CA LYS A 75 15.64 -7.10 0.98
C LYS A 75 15.85 -6.59 2.40
N ALA A 76 17.07 -6.20 2.73
CA ALA A 76 17.40 -5.64 4.04
C ALA A 76 16.62 -4.34 4.33
N ASN A 77 16.49 -3.45 3.33
CA ASN A 77 15.67 -2.25 3.47
C ASN A 77 14.19 -2.61 3.66
N PHE A 78 13.62 -3.51 2.85
CA PHE A 78 12.24 -3.96 3.01
C PHE A 78 11.96 -4.50 4.43
N GLU A 79 12.83 -5.37 4.95
CA GLU A 79 12.71 -5.94 6.30
C GLU A 79 12.85 -4.88 7.39
N GLY A 80 13.78 -3.93 7.20
CA GLY A 80 13.99 -2.79 8.09
C GLY A 80 12.72 -1.94 8.22
N GLU A 81 12.18 -1.49 7.11
CA GLU A 81 10.95 -0.68 7.07
C GLU A 81 9.75 -1.41 7.69
N CYS A 82 9.57 -2.70 7.38
CA CYS A 82 8.54 -3.52 8.03
C CYS A 82 8.69 -3.58 9.55
N SER A 83 9.92 -3.66 10.05
CA SER A 83 10.22 -3.68 11.49
C SER A 83 9.93 -2.32 12.14
N GLU A 84 10.26 -1.22 11.48
CA GLU A 84 10.03 0.14 11.97
C GLU A 84 8.54 0.47 12.10
N VAL A 85 7.69 -0.03 11.21
CA VAL A 85 6.22 0.07 11.37
C VAL A 85 5.77 -0.43 12.74
N GLY A 86 6.20 -1.63 13.11
CA GLY A 86 5.85 -2.22 14.41
C GLY A 86 6.42 -1.46 15.59
N MET A 87 7.68 -1.04 15.51
CA MET A 87 8.35 -0.28 16.56
C MET A 87 7.66 1.07 16.80
N TYR A 88 7.37 1.83 15.75
CA TYR A 88 6.76 3.16 15.88
C TYR A 88 5.33 3.09 16.42
N LEU A 89 4.55 2.08 16.01
CA LEU A 89 3.24 1.85 16.61
C LEU A 89 3.33 1.49 18.10
N ALA A 90 4.35 0.74 18.51
CA ALA A 90 4.59 0.46 19.93
C ALA A 90 4.98 1.73 20.70
N MET A 91 5.85 2.58 20.14
CA MET A 91 6.22 3.88 20.71
C MET A 91 5.01 4.82 20.83
N ALA A 92 4.12 4.83 19.82
CA ALA A 92 2.87 5.59 19.87
C ALA A 92 2.01 5.18 21.08
N ARG A 93 1.83 3.87 21.28
CA ARG A 93 1.06 3.35 22.43
C ARG A 93 1.69 3.71 23.78
N VAL A 94 3.01 3.74 23.88
CA VAL A 94 3.71 4.22 25.10
C VAL A 94 3.40 5.68 25.34
N ALA A 95 3.59 6.54 24.33
CA ALA A 95 3.34 7.98 24.44
C ALA A 95 1.89 8.29 24.86
N HIS A 96 0.90 7.59 24.26
CA HIS A 96 -0.51 7.76 24.65
C HIS A 96 -0.76 7.37 26.11
N ARG A 97 -0.18 6.26 26.59
CA ARG A 97 -0.31 5.84 28.00
C ARG A 97 0.34 6.80 28.99
N GLU A 98 1.43 7.46 28.59
CA GLU A 98 2.14 8.45 29.38
C GLU A 98 1.50 9.86 29.34
N GLY A 99 0.44 10.04 28.52
CA GLY A 99 -0.27 11.31 28.42
C GLY A 99 0.36 12.31 27.44
N TYR A 100 1.10 11.82 26.44
CA TYR A 100 1.69 12.63 25.38
C TYR A 100 1.03 12.33 24.02
N PRO A 101 -0.26 12.71 23.84
CA PRO A 101 -1.02 12.32 22.65
C PRO A 101 -0.42 12.87 21.34
N GLU A 102 0.16 14.07 21.33
CA GLU A 102 0.80 14.65 20.13
C GLU A 102 2.06 13.88 19.72
N ILE A 103 2.80 13.31 20.66
CA ILE A 103 3.94 12.42 20.36
C ILE A 103 3.43 11.09 19.85
N GLY A 104 2.35 10.56 20.44
CA GLY A 104 1.69 9.35 19.96
C GLY A 104 1.24 9.47 18.51
N LEU A 105 0.54 10.55 18.17
CA LEU A 105 0.10 10.83 16.79
C LEU A 105 1.27 11.00 15.82
N TYR A 106 2.37 11.59 16.26
CA TYR A 106 3.59 11.69 15.46
C TYR A 106 4.13 10.29 15.08
N TRP A 107 4.25 9.39 16.07
CA TRP A 107 4.72 8.03 15.83
C TRP A 107 3.75 7.20 14.97
N GLU A 108 2.44 7.36 15.11
CA GLU A 108 1.46 6.70 14.23
C GLU A 108 1.64 7.15 12.78
N LYS A 109 1.87 8.45 12.56
CA LYS A 109 2.13 8.99 11.22
C LYS A 109 3.45 8.46 10.65
N ALA A 110 4.52 8.45 11.44
CA ALA A 110 5.81 7.91 11.03
C ALA A 110 5.69 6.42 10.65
N ALA A 111 4.98 5.61 11.45
CA ALA A 111 4.73 4.20 11.11
C ALA A 111 4.04 4.02 9.77
N TYR A 112 3.11 4.91 9.40
CA TYR A 112 2.47 4.87 8.09
C TYR A 112 3.44 5.25 6.96
N GLU A 113 4.34 6.22 7.19
CA GLU A 113 5.39 6.58 6.23
C GLU A 113 6.35 5.41 5.98
N GLU A 114 6.75 4.66 7.02
CA GLU A 114 7.58 3.44 6.86
C GLU A 114 6.82 2.31 6.16
N ALA A 115 5.51 2.19 6.37
CA ALA A 115 4.69 1.24 5.61
C ALA A 115 4.67 1.54 4.11
N GLU A 116 4.65 2.83 3.72
CA GLU A 116 4.76 3.25 2.32
C GLU A 116 6.17 2.96 1.75
N HIS A 117 7.24 3.13 2.54
CA HIS A 117 8.59 2.75 2.14
C HIS A 117 8.71 1.24 1.92
N ALA A 118 8.19 0.43 2.85
CA ALA A 118 8.17 -1.02 2.72
C ALA A 118 7.40 -1.46 1.46
N ALA A 119 6.25 -0.84 1.17
CA ALA A 119 5.47 -1.12 -0.03
C ALA A 119 6.27 -0.85 -1.31
N LYS A 120 7.04 0.24 -1.36
CA LYS A 120 7.93 0.57 -2.49
C LYS A 120 8.99 -0.50 -2.71
N PHE A 121 9.65 -0.95 -1.66
CA PHE A 121 10.65 -2.02 -1.76
C PHE A 121 10.02 -3.35 -2.19
N ALA A 122 8.83 -3.69 -1.68
CA ALA A 122 8.10 -4.88 -2.09
C ALA A 122 7.78 -4.86 -3.60
N GLU A 123 7.33 -3.72 -4.13
CA GLU A 123 7.05 -3.55 -5.55
C GLU A 123 8.33 -3.61 -6.41
N LEU A 124 9.42 -2.99 -5.97
CA LEU A 124 10.72 -3.06 -6.66
C LEU A 124 11.23 -4.49 -6.76
N LEU A 125 11.14 -5.25 -5.67
CA LEU A 125 11.56 -6.66 -5.60
C LEU A 125 10.64 -7.56 -6.42
N GLY A 126 9.31 -7.38 -6.31
CA GLY A 126 8.32 -8.24 -6.93
C GLY A 126 8.23 -9.66 -6.36
N GLU A 127 8.80 -9.92 -5.16
CA GLU A 127 8.85 -11.26 -4.56
C GLU A 127 7.70 -11.52 -3.56
N VAL A 128 7.38 -10.53 -2.71
CA VAL A 128 6.40 -10.68 -1.62
C VAL A 128 4.97 -10.26 -2.01
N VAL A 129 4.85 -9.63 -3.15
CA VAL A 129 3.60 -9.13 -3.73
C VAL A 129 3.64 -9.32 -5.24
N THR A 130 2.47 -9.46 -5.88
CA THR A 130 2.35 -9.54 -7.34
C THR A 130 1.52 -8.36 -7.87
N ASP A 131 1.57 -8.13 -9.16
CA ASP A 131 0.73 -7.15 -9.87
C ASP A 131 -0.73 -7.60 -10.06
N SER A 132 -1.14 -8.71 -9.42
CA SER A 132 -2.47 -9.30 -9.51
C SER A 132 -3.13 -9.36 -8.13
N THR A 133 -4.22 -8.60 -7.94
CA THR A 133 -5.04 -8.65 -6.73
C THR A 133 -5.48 -10.08 -6.40
N LYS A 134 -5.89 -10.85 -7.40
CA LYS A 134 -6.32 -12.24 -7.21
C LYS A 134 -5.19 -13.10 -6.63
N LYS A 135 -4.00 -13.05 -7.24
CA LYS A 135 -2.84 -13.81 -6.76
C LYS A 135 -2.42 -13.38 -5.35
N ASN A 136 -2.42 -12.10 -5.06
CA ASN A 136 -2.08 -11.58 -3.72
C ASN A 136 -3.06 -12.11 -2.66
N LEU A 137 -4.35 -12.18 -2.97
CA LEU A 137 -5.35 -12.78 -2.07
C LEU A 137 -5.11 -14.29 -1.88
N GLU A 138 -4.87 -15.05 -2.96
CA GLU A 138 -4.57 -16.47 -2.91
C GLU A 138 -3.34 -16.75 -2.03
N MET A 139 -2.24 -16.02 -2.24
CA MET A 139 -1.02 -16.14 -1.43
C MET A 139 -1.26 -15.87 0.06
N ARG A 140 -2.09 -14.89 0.40
CA ARG A 140 -2.40 -14.57 1.81
C ARG A 140 -3.27 -15.63 2.46
N VAL A 141 -4.28 -16.13 1.74
CA VAL A 141 -5.12 -17.23 2.24
C VAL A 141 -4.28 -18.48 2.51
N GLU A 142 -3.37 -18.83 1.62
CA GLU A 142 -2.46 -19.99 1.82
C GLU A 142 -1.54 -19.78 3.02
N ALA A 143 -0.97 -18.59 3.18
CA ALA A 143 -0.09 -18.27 4.31
C ALA A 143 -0.82 -18.34 5.66
N GLU A 144 -2.05 -17.81 5.74
CA GLU A 144 -2.84 -17.82 6.98
C GLU A 144 -3.34 -19.23 7.32
N ASN A 145 -3.60 -20.09 6.32
CA ASN A 145 -4.00 -21.49 6.56
C ASN A 145 -2.82 -22.39 6.96
N GLY A 146 -1.58 -21.97 6.72
CA GLY A 146 -0.38 -22.71 7.06
C GLY A 146 0.27 -22.33 8.40
N ALA A 147 -0.23 -21.28 9.03
CA ALA A 147 0.21 -20.80 10.35
C ALA A 147 -0.68 -21.39 11.44
#